data_597de02123badbb75ff52bc498131167
#
_entry.id   597de02123badbb75ff52bc498131167
#
_cell.length_a   1.000
_cell.length_b   1.000
_cell.length_c   1.000
_cell.angle_alpha   90.00
_cell.angle_beta   90.00
_cell.angle_gamma   90.00
#
_symmetry.space_group_name_H-M   'P 1'
#
loop_
_entity.id
_entity.type
_entity.pdbx_description
1 polymer ?
#
loop_
_entity_poly.entity_id
_entity_poly.type
_entity_poly.pdbx_seq_one_letter_code
_entity_poly.pdbx_strand_id
1 'polypeptide(L)'
;KEEADIIYVSPSHINRLGDVMPTSERLRLIRLADRENKLIIEDDYDSEFGYFNRPTPSLQGLDCGRNVIYIGTFSKLLLPSIRLSFMILPDALLGEYEKKAELYNQTASKTEQIALCSFIRDGNLSIRIRKIKRLYTQKMKLLTSALKEVFGDKANIYIGETGFVLRLEIKCARSEKEIVERALISGVAVKESGTGKKYPQILLLCSSVASEDFLPAAKRLYGSIFGA
;
A
#
# COMPACT_ATOMS: atom_id res chain seq x y z
N LYS A 1 16.86 23.16 14.58
CA LYS A 1 16.23 21.84 14.73
C LYS A 1 14.80 22.10 15.17
N GLU A 2 13.85 21.81 14.33
CA GLU A 2 12.44 21.77 14.74
C GLU A 2 12.25 20.53 15.61
N GLU A 3 11.85 20.71 16.86
CA GLU A 3 11.55 19.62 17.79
C GLU A 3 10.10 19.19 17.55
N ALA A 4 9.89 18.15 16.76
CA ALA A 4 8.58 17.53 16.61
C ALA A 4 8.31 16.60 17.80
N ASP A 5 7.13 16.71 18.42
CA ASP A 5 6.68 15.83 19.50
C ASP A 5 6.00 14.56 19.00
N ILE A 6 5.51 14.60 17.77
CA ILE A 6 4.77 13.52 17.13
C ILE A 6 5.41 13.19 15.77
N ILE A 7 5.59 11.92 15.50
CA ILE A 7 6.11 11.40 14.24
C ILE A 7 4.99 10.62 13.53
N TYR A 8 4.52 11.13 12.40
CA TYR A 8 3.52 10.44 11.59
C TYR A 8 4.20 9.66 10.45
N VAL A 9 3.91 8.35 10.36
CA VAL A 9 4.49 7.46 9.35
C VAL A 9 3.50 6.43 8.85
N SER A 10 3.68 5.99 7.60
CA SER A 10 2.99 4.83 7.01
C SER A 10 4.02 3.75 6.67
N PRO A 11 4.45 2.92 7.63
CA PRO A 11 5.59 2.02 7.44
C PRO A 11 5.33 0.91 6.42
N SER A 12 4.07 0.57 6.19
CA SER A 12 3.65 -0.44 5.21
C SER A 12 3.63 0.10 3.78
N HIS A 13 3.81 1.44 3.59
CA HIS A 13 3.76 2.09 2.29
C HIS A 13 4.54 3.41 2.30
N ILE A 14 5.87 3.33 2.41
CA ILE A 14 6.72 4.51 2.60
C ILE A 14 6.83 5.42 1.37
N ASN A 15 6.48 4.89 0.18
CA ASN A 15 6.53 5.66 -1.06
C ASN A 15 5.59 5.11 -2.13
N ARG A 16 5.47 5.85 -3.24
CA ARG A 16 4.63 5.46 -4.40
C ARG A 16 5.08 4.18 -5.10
N LEU A 17 6.27 3.68 -4.82
CA LEU A 17 6.83 2.49 -5.45
C LEU A 17 6.37 1.19 -4.78
N GLY A 18 5.66 1.29 -3.65
CA GLY A 18 5.19 0.15 -2.86
C GLY A 18 6.29 -0.45 -1.99
N ASP A 19 7.29 0.33 -1.62
CA ASP A 19 8.33 -0.11 -0.71
C ASP A 19 7.81 -0.06 0.74
N VAL A 20 8.26 -0.99 1.57
CA VAL A 20 7.91 -1.14 2.99
C VAL A 20 9.12 -0.76 3.85
N MET A 21 8.87 -0.11 4.99
CA MET A 21 9.92 0.21 5.95
C MET A 21 10.52 -1.09 6.53
N PRO A 22 11.84 -1.33 6.37
CA PRO A 22 12.50 -2.51 6.90
C PRO A 22 12.37 -2.60 8.43
N THR A 23 12.35 -3.82 8.97
CA THR A 23 12.25 -4.04 10.43
C THR A 23 13.37 -3.33 11.22
N SER A 24 14.58 -3.27 10.68
CA SER A 24 15.70 -2.55 11.30
C SER A 24 15.42 -1.06 11.48
N GLU A 25 14.82 -0.42 10.47
CA GLU A 25 14.43 0.99 10.53
C GLU A 25 13.24 1.21 11.46
N ARG A 26 12.28 0.28 11.49
CA ARG A 26 11.17 0.31 12.47
C ARG A 26 11.69 0.30 13.90
N LEU A 27 12.61 -0.61 14.22
CA LEU A 27 13.23 -0.69 15.56
C LEU A 27 14.07 0.54 15.89
N ARG A 28 14.74 1.13 14.88
CA ARG A 28 15.50 2.38 15.07
C ARG A 28 14.58 3.56 15.38
N LEU A 29 13.45 3.65 14.69
CA LEU A 29 12.45 4.69 14.92
C LEU A 29 11.82 4.57 16.31
N ILE A 30 11.44 3.36 16.74
CA ILE A 30 10.91 3.09 18.09
C ILE A 30 11.92 3.51 19.16
N ARG A 31 13.20 3.11 19.04
CA ARG A 31 14.23 3.51 19.99
C ARG A 31 14.47 5.01 20.03
N LEU A 32 14.33 5.69 18.89
CA LEU A 32 14.42 7.16 18.85
C LEU A 32 13.26 7.78 19.63
N ALA A 33 12.03 7.33 19.36
CA ALA A 33 10.83 7.82 20.03
C ALA A 33 10.90 7.61 21.56
N ASP A 34 11.32 6.43 21.99
CA ASP A 34 11.50 6.09 23.41
C ASP A 34 12.55 6.99 24.09
N ARG A 35 13.72 7.14 23.48
CA ARG A 35 14.79 7.99 24.02
C ARG A 35 14.43 9.47 24.12
N GLU A 36 13.66 9.97 23.15
CA GLU A 36 13.32 11.40 23.03
C GLU A 36 11.91 11.71 23.56
N ASN A 37 11.26 10.72 24.20
CA ASN A 37 9.88 10.83 24.71
C ASN A 37 8.89 11.37 23.66
N LYS A 38 8.93 10.81 22.44
CA LYS A 38 8.08 11.18 21.29
C LYS A 38 6.99 10.16 21.09
N LEU A 39 5.86 10.59 20.52
CA LEU A 39 4.80 9.69 20.06
C LEU A 39 4.96 9.40 18.57
N ILE A 40 4.64 8.17 18.18
CA ILE A 40 4.54 7.77 16.78
C ILE A 40 3.07 7.52 16.45
N ILE A 41 2.60 8.08 15.35
CA ILE A 41 1.33 7.70 14.72
C ILE A 41 1.66 6.80 13.53
N GLU A 42 1.32 5.53 13.62
CA GLU A 42 1.43 4.54 12.55
C GLU A 42 0.12 4.48 11.78
N ASP A 43 0.10 4.98 10.55
CA ASP A 43 -1.04 4.87 9.65
C ASP A 43 -0.86 3.64 8.76
N ASP A 44 -1.62 2.60 9.06
CA ASP A 44 -1.58 1.32 8.35
C ASP A 44 -2.90 1.08 7.61
N TYR A 45 -2.87 1.33 6.32
CA TYR A 45 -4.05 1.21 5.47
C TYR A 45 -4.00 0.05 4.47
N ASP A 46 -2.88 -0.69 4.38
CA ASP A 46 -2.71 -1.76 3.38
C ASP A 46 -1.72 -2.89 3.73
N SER A 47 -1.28 -3.01 4.97
CA SER A 47 -0.33 -4.07 5.40
C SER A 47 -0.86 -5.48 5.16
N GLU A 48 -2.17 -5.66 5.21
CA GLU A 48 -2.80 -6.96 4.94
C GLU A 48 -2.60 -7.44 3.49
N PHE A 49 -2.20 -6.56 2.60
CA PHE A 49 -1.99 -6.86 1.19
C PHE A 49 -0.53 -7.19 0.81
N GLY A 50 0.36 -7.37 1.78
CA GLY A 50 1.69 -7.92 1.54
C GLY A 50 1.61 -9.34 0.96
N TYR A 51 1.91 -9.50 -0.35
CA TYR A 51 1.63 -10.76 -1.07
C TYR A 51 2.82 -11.69 -1.20
N PHE A 52 4.02 -11.14 -1.24
CA PHE A 52 5.22 -11.88 -1.64
C PHE A 52 6.21 -12.11 -0.50
N ASN A 53 6.13 -11.33 0.57
CA ASN A 53 7.06 -11.41 1.70
C ASN A 53 6.35 -11.87 2.97
N ARG A 54 7.15 -12.27 3.96
CA ARG A 54 6.63 -12.48 5.33
C ARG A 54 6.05 -11.17 5.84
N PRO A 55 4.90 -11.20 6.55
CA PRO A 55 4.34 -10.00 7.15
C PRO A 55 5.40 -9.30 8.01
N THR A 56 5.61 -8.02 7.75
CA THR A 56 6.47 -7.18 8.60
C THR A 56 5.64 -6.75 9.81
N PRO A 57 6.09 -6.98 11.05
CA PRO A 57 5.34 -6.57 12.23
C PRO A 57 5.13 -5.05 12.25
N SER A 58 3.95 -4.59 12.68
CA SER A 58 3.67 -3.16 12.87
C SER A 58 4.64 -2.52 13.89
N LEU A 59 4.80 -1.19 13.83
CA LEU A 59 5.53 -0.46 14.86
C LEU A 59 4.87 -0.68 16.23
N GLN A 60 3.54 -0.61 16.28
CA GLN A 60 2.75 -0.83 17.51
C GLN A 60 3.03 -2.21 18.10
N GLY A 61 3.05 -3.27 17.28
CA GLY A 61 3.35 -4.62 17.74
C GLY A 61 4.79 -4.78 18.23
N LEU A 62 5.75 -4.08 17.60
CA LEU A 62 7.16 -4.07 18.02
C LEU A 62 7.41 -3.23 19.27
N ASP A 63 6.65 -2.14 19.45
CA ASP A 63 6.75 -1.22 20.58
C ASP A 63 6.07 -1.73 21.85
N CYS A 64 5.24 -2.76 21.72
CA CYS A 64 4.42 -3.30 22.81
C CYS A 64 3.48 -2.25 23.45
N GLY A 65 2.98 -1.30 22.66
CA GLY A 65 1.95 -0.36 23.10
C GLY A 65 2.43 0.81 23.97
N ARG A 66 3.71 1.15 23.95
CA ARG A 66 4.26 2.23 24.79
C ARG A 66 4.12 3.62 24.18
N ASN A 67 4.58 3.79 22.95
CA ASN A 67 4.70 5.12 22.31
C ASN A 67 4.03 5.18 20.93
N VAL A 68 3.43 4.08 20.45
CA VAL A 68 2.86 4.02 19.11
C VAL A 68 1.34 4.00 19.14
N ILE A 69 0.73 5.02 18.55
CA ILE A 69 -0.69 5.06 18.20
C ILE A 69 -0.83 4.37 16.84
N TYR A 70 -1.56 3.26 16.77
CA TYR A 70 -1.83 2.56 15.52
C TYR A 70 -3.19 2.95 14.96
N ILE A 71 -3.25 3.28 13.67
CA ILE A 71 -4.48 3.59 12.95
C ILE A 71 -4.65 2.57 11.83
N GLY A 72 -5.76 1.83 11.85
CA GLY A 72 -6.13 0.88 10.80
C GLY A 72 -7.47 1.21 10.17
N THR A 73 -7.72 0.71 8.94
CA THR A 73 -8.97 0.96 8.22
C THR A 73 -9.54 -0.30 7.58
N PHE A 74 -10.86 -0.42 7.59
CA PHE A 74 -11.58 -1.49 6.87
C PHE A 74 -11.95 -1.10 5.43
N SER A 75 -11.74 0.17 5.04
CA SER A 75 -12.18 0.69 3.74
C SER A 75 -11.53 -0.02 2.55
N LYS A 76 -10.28 -0.45 2.66
CA LYS A 76 -9.58 -1.22 1.60
C LYS A 76 -9.91 -2.71 1.65
N LEU A 77 -10.09 -3.27 2.84
CA LEU A 77 -10.37 -4.69 3.04
C LEU A 77 -11.78 -5.10 2.61
N LEU A 78 -12.74 -4.21 2.83
CA LEU A 78 -14.16 -4.48 2.58
C LEU A 78 -14.68 -3.60 1.43
N LEU A 79 -15.21 -2.44 1.78
CA LEU A 79 -15.81 -1.49 0.84
C LEU A 79 -15.37 -0.08 1.21
N PRO A 80 -15.00 0.77 0.25
CA PRO A 80 -14.66 2.17 0.53
C PRO A 80 -15.80 2.96 1.20
N SER A 81 -17.05 2.56 0.96
CA SER A 81 -18.27 3.20 1.52
C SER A 81 -18.50 2.89 2.99
N ILE A 82 -17.89 1.85 3.56
CA ILE A 82 -18.10 1.48 4.97
C ILE A 82 -17.61 2.55 5.94
N ARG A 83 -16.61 3.35 5.55
CA ARG A 83 -16.07 4.48 6.31
C ARG A 83 -15.75 4.17 7.77
N LEU A 84 -15.27 2.96 8.06
CA LEU A 84 -14.83 2.54 9.39
C LEU A 84 -13.31 2.44 9.45
N SER A 85 -12.75 3.06 10.47
CA SER A 85 -11.35 2.92 10.90
C SER A 85 -11.33 2.63 12.40
N PHE A 86 -10.19 2.20 12.89
CA PHE A 86 -9.98 1.96 14.32
C PHE A 86 -8.61 2.47 14.74
N MET A 87 -8.47 2.71 16.03
CA MET A 87 -7.24 3.21 16.63
C MET A 87 -6.89 2.34 17.83
N ILE A 88 -5.61 2.02 17.98
CA ILE A 88 -5.06 1.38 19.16
C ILE A 88 -4.17 2.41 19.85
N LEU A 89 -4.53 2.76 21.07
CA LEU A 89 -3.82 3.77 21.86
C LEU A 89 -2.82 3.11 22.81
N PRO A 90 -1.68 3.74 23.10
CA PRO A 90 -0.86 3.43 24.27
C PRO A 90 -1.65 3.59 25.55
N ASP A 91 -1.37 2.74 26.55
CA ASP A 91 -2.05 2.77 27.84
C ASP A 91 -1.99 4.14 28.52
N ALA A 92 -0.86 4.83 28.38
CA ALA A 92 -0.66 6.17 28.94
C ALA A 92 -1.65 7.24 28.40
N LEU A 93 -2.24 7.01 27.23
CA LEU A 93 -3.18 7.95 26.60
C LEU A 93 -4.65 7.60 26.87
N LEU A 94 -4.95 6.41 27.38
CA LEU A 94 -6.33 5.94 27.55
C LEU A 94 -7.15 6.85 28.45
N GLY A 95 -6.62 7.21 29.62
CA GLY A 95 -7.35 8.05 30.57
C GLY A 95 -7.67 9.46 30.07
N GLU A 96 -6.77 10.04 29.28
CA GLU A 96 -7.04 11.34 28.65
C GLU A 96 -7.99 11.21 27.45
N TYR A 97 -7.91 10.12 26.71
CA TYR A 97 -8.83 9.83 25.62
C TYR A 97 -10.27 9.66 26.16
N GLU A 98 -10.46 8.87 27.20
CA GLU A 98 -11.78 8.62 27.79
C GLU A 98 -12.46 9.93 28.24
N LYS A 99 -11.74 10.79 28.97
CA LYS A 99 -12.26 12.11 29.37
C LYS A 99 -12.71 12.98 28.19
N LYS A 100 -11.95 12.92 27.08
CA LYS A 100 -12.24 13.72 25.88
C LYS A 100 -13.31 13.07 25.00
N ALA A 101 -13.38 11.74 24.94
CA ALA A 101 -14.35 11.02 24.13
C ALA A 101 -15.80 11.34 24.52
N GLU A 102 -16.06 11.64 25.78
CA GLU A 102 -17.38 12.08 26.26
C GLU A 102 -17.84 13.42 25.67
N LEU A 103 -16.87 14.25 25.20
CA LEU A 103 -17.16 15.57 24.62
C LEU A 103 -17.52 15.51 23.12
N TYR A 104 -17.36 14.35 22.48
CA TYR A 104 -17.54 14.18 21.05
C TYR A 104 -18.56 13.10 20.73
N ASN A 105 -19.37 13.34 19.71
CA ASN A 105 -20.26 12.30 19.18
C ASN A 105 -19.47 11.28 18.36
N GLN A 106 -19.84 10.01 18.49
CA GLN A 106 -19.32 8.94 17.65
C GLN A 106 -19.70 9.21 16.18
N THR A 107 -18.70 9.37 15.32
CA THR A 107 -18.89 9.66 13.88
C THR A 107 -19.08 8.40 13.04
N ALA A 108 -18.61 7.24 13.53
CA ALA A 108 -18.78 5.97 12.85
C ALA A 108 -20.21 5.43 13.09
N SER A 109 -20.88 5.03 12.01
CA SER A 109 -22.26 4.51 12.08
C SER A 109 -22.33 3.24 12.94
N LYS A 110 -23.26 3.21 13.91
CA LYS A 110 -23.49 2.04 14.77
C LYS A 110 -23.95 0.82 13.99
N THR A 111 -24.74 1.02 12.94
CA THR A 111 -25.21 -0.07 12.07
C THR A 111 -24.06 -0.79 11.38
N GLU A 112 -23.14 -0.04 10.77
CA GLU A 112 -21.95 -0.59 10.15
C GLU A 112 -21.03 -1.25 11.17
N GLN A 113 -20.90 -0.69 12.38
CA GLN A 113 -20.08 -1.31 13.44
C GLN A 113 -20.67 -2.66 13.87
N ILE A 114 -22.00 -2.77 14.05
CA ILE A 114 -22.68 -4.02 14.41
C ILE A 114 -22.51 -5.05 13.30
N ALA A 115 -22.75 -4.66 12.04
CA ALA A 115 -22.57 -5.53 10.88
C ALA A 115 -21.13 -6.03 10.76
N LEU A 116 -20.15 -5.14 10.93
CA LEU A 116 -18.72 -5.50 10.92
C LEU A 116 -18.36 -6.43 12.07
N CYS A 117 -18.88 -6.19 13.27
CA CYS A 117 -18.66 -7.05 14.44
C CYS A 117 -19.15 -8.48 14.15
N SER A 118 -20.35 -8.65 13.61
CA SER A 118 -20.87 -9.97 13.21
C SER A 118 -20.01 -10.61 12.13
N PHE A 119 -19.62 -9.83 11.11
CA PHE A 119 -18.78 -10.30 10.02
C PHE A 119 -17.41 -10.82 10.48
N ILE A 120 -16.80 -10.14 11.46
CA ILE A 120 -15.53 -10.55 12.08
C ILE A 120 -15.74 -11.81 12.93
N ARG A 121 -16.76 -11.82 13.80
CA ARG A 121 -17.09 -12.91 14.71
C ARG A 121 -17.32 -14.23 13.98
N ASP A 122 -17.99 -14.17 12.83
CA ASP A 122 -18.28 -15.33 11.99
C ASP A 122 -17.07 -15.78 11.15
N GLY A 123 -15.90 -15.15 11.32
CA GLY A 123 -14.67 -15.48 10.60
C GLY A 123 -14.62 -15.01 9.15
N ASN A 124 -15.65 -14.28 8.69
CA ASN A 124 -15.77 -13.86 7.29
C ASN A 124 -14.67 -12.88 6.85
N LEU A 125 -14.18 -12.02 7.78
CA LEU A 125 -13.08 -11.10 7.49
C LEU A 125 -11.81 -11.86 7.09
N SER A 126 -11.43 -12.89 7.85
CA SER A 126 -10.25 -13.72 7.55
C SER A 126 -10.37 -14.46 6.21
N ILE A 127 -11.59 -14.95 5.90
CA ILE A 127 -11.89 -15.57 4.60
C ILE A 127 -11.74 -14.55 3.47
N ARG A 128 -12.27 -13.34 3.66
CA ARG A 128 -12.19 -12.24 2.68
C ARG A 128 -10.74 -11.84 2.40
N ILE A 129 -9.93 -11.65 3.43
CA ILE A 129 -8.50 -11.32 3.30
C ILE A 129 -7.78 -12.38 2.48
N ARG A 130 -7.97 -13.68 2.79
CA ARG A 130 -7.35 -14.79 2.03
C ARG A 130 -7.78 -14.79 0.56
N LYS A 131 -9.07 -14.58 0.27
CA LYS A 131 -9.58 -14.50 -1.11
C LYS A 131 -8.95 -13.35 -1.89
N ILE A 132 -8.88 -12.18 -1.28
CA ILE A 132 -8.28 -10.99 -1.89
C ILE A 132 -6.79 -11.23 -2.16
N LYS A 133 -6.03 -11.72 -1.18
CA LYS A 133 -4.61 -12.08 -1.37
C LYS A 133 -4.42 -13.03 -2.55
N ARG A 134 -5.18 -14.10 -2.62
CA ARG A 134 -5.09 -15.06 -3.72
C ARG A 134 -5.37 -14.41 -5.07
N LEU A 135 -6.43 -13.59 -5.17
CA LEU A 135 -6.82 -12.88 -6.39
C LEU A 135 -5.69 -11.97 -6.90
N TYR A 136 -5.18 -11.12 -6.03
CA TYR A 136 -4.13 -10.18 -6.43
C TYR A 136 -2.79 -10.85 -6.70
N THR A 137 -2.42 -11.88 -5.96
CA THR A 137 -1.24 -12.70 -6.28
C THR A 137 -1.35 -13.29 -7.68
N GLN A 138 -2.52 -13.81 -8.05
CA GLN A 138 -2.76 -14.34 -9.39
C GLN A 138 -2.69 -13.26 -10.47
N LYS A 139 -3.35 -12.12 -10.25
CA LYS A 139 -3.30 -10.97 -11.17
C LYS A 139 -1.86 -10.49 -11.40
N MET A 140 -1.07 -10.36 -10.33
CA MET A 140 0.33 -9.94 -10.43
C MET A 140 1.19 -10.93 -11.23
N LYS A 141 0.99 -12.23 -11.02
CA LYS A 141 1.67 -13.29 -11.82
C LYS A 141 1.32 -13.16 -13.30
N LEU A 142 0.04 -13.01 -13.63
CA LEU A 142 -0.42 -12.88 -15.01
C LEU A 142 0.12 -11.61 -15.68
N LEU A 143 0.05 -10.47 -15.01
CA LEU A 143 0.59 -9.21 -15.51
C LEU A 143 2.11 -9.32 -15.73
N THR A 144 2.85 -9.90 -14.77
CA THR A 144 4.28 -10.10 -14.88
C THR A 144 4.63 -11.01 -16.06
N SER A 145 3.87 -12.09 -16.27
CA SER A 145 4.06 -13.01 -17.42
C SER A 145 3.80 -12.30 -18.75
N ALA A 146 2.70 -11.53 -18.85
CA ALA A 146 2.37 -10.77 -20.05
C ALA A 146 3.45 -9.73 -20.40
N LEU A 147 3.98 -9.03 -19.39
CA LEU A 147 5.06 -8.07 -19.59
C LEU A 147 6.37 -8.73 -20.01
N LYS A 148 6.72 -9.88 -19.41
CA LYS A 148 7.91 -10.66 -19.79
C LYS A 148 7.81 -11.17 -21.23
N GLU A 149 6.64 -11.68 -21.61
CA GLU A 149 6.39 -12.17 -22.99
C GLU A 149 6.58 -11.04 -24.02
N VAL A 150 6.05 -9.85 -23.73
CA VAL A 150 6.01 -8.75 -24.71
C VAL A 150 7.32 -7.95 -24.73
N PHE A 151 7.89 -7.65 -23.58
CA PHE A 151 9.07 -6.78 -23.48
C PHE A 151 10.39 -7.52 -23.54
N GLY A 152 10.43 -8.80 -23.13
CA GLY A 152 11.68 -9.58 -23.08
C GLY A 152 12.80 -8.83 -22.37
N ASP A 153 13.97 -8.75 -23.04
CA ASP A 153 15.16 -8.08 -22.50
C ASP A 153 15.09 -6.53 -22.57
N LYS A 154 14.05 -5.96 -23.18
CA LYS A 154 13.87 -4.50 -23.30
C LYS A 154 13.34 -3.85 -22.03
N ALA A 155 12.94 -4.63 -21.03
CA ALA A 155 12.51 -4.07 -19.75
C ALA A 155 12.89 -4.97 -18.57
N ASN A 156 13.11 -4.34 -17.42
CA ASN A 156 13.23 -5.00 -16.12
C ASN A 156 11.94 -4.80 -15.33
N ILE A 157 11.47 -5.85 -14.67
CA ILE A 157 10.22 -5.84 -13.92
C ILE A 157 10.54 -5.95 -12.43
N TYR A 158 10.01 -4.99 -11.63
CA TYR A 158 10.15 -4.97 -10.19
C TYR A 158 8.75 -4.94 -9.57
N ILE A 159 8.47 -5.86 -8.66
CA ILE A 159 7.20 -5.93 -7.95
C ILE A 159 7.39 -5.24 -6.61
N GLY A 160 6.53 -4.26 -6.28
CA GLY A 160 6.52 -3.62 -4.97
C GLY A 160 6.12 -4.61 -3.86
N GLU A 161 6.62 -4.41 -2.67
CA GLU A 161 6.37 -5.30 -1.53
C GLU A 161 4.89 -5.33 -1.13
N THR A 162 4.15 -4.23 -1.35
CA THR A 162 2.71 -4.15 -1.10
C THR A 162 1.87 -4.90 -2.14
N GLY A 163 2.47 -5.40 -3.23
CA GLY A 163 1.81 -6.25 -4.22
C GLY A 163 0.80 -5.57 -5.16
N PHE A 164 0.55 -4.26 -5.02
CA PHE A 164 -0.35 -3.52 -5.92
C PHE A 164 0.37 -2.79 -7.04
N VAL A 165 1.64 -2.49 -6.85
CA VAL A 165 2.43 -1.68 -7.75
C VAL A 165 3.50 -2.54 -8.40
N LEU A 166 3.54 -2.53 -9.74
CA LEU A 166 4.61 -3.09 -10.53
C LEU A 166 5.36 -1.94 -11.18
N ARG A 167 6.69 -1.94 -11.06
CA ARG A 167 7.58 -1.00 -11.74
C ARG A 167 8.14 -1.66 -12.97
N LEU A 168 8.03 -0.99 -14.10
CA LEU A 168 8.60 -1.41 -15.37
C LEU A 168 9.69 -0.42 -15.76
N GLU A 169 10.96 -0.84 -15.69
CA GLU A 169 12.10 -0.08 -16.17
C GLU A 169 12.35 -0.43 -17.63
N ILE A 170 12.27 0.56 -18.52
CA ILE A 170 12.24 0.35 -19.96
C ILE A 170 13.56 0.83 -20.59
N LYS A 171 14.28 -0.05 -21.25
CA LYS A 171 15.56 0.27 -21.91
C LYS A 171 15.33 1.04 -23.21
N CYS A 172 14.97 2.32 -23.10
CA CYS A 172 14.80 3.21 -24.24
C CYS A 172 15.34 4.61 -23.90
N ALA A 173 15.40 5.49 -24.91
CA ALA A 173 15.89 6.86 -24.76
C ALA A 173 14.80 7.87 -24.42
N ARG A 174 13.52 7.45 -24.34
CA ARG A 174 12.39 8.33 -24.03
C ARG A 174 12.35 8.67 -22.55
N SER A 175 11.75 9.83 -22.22
CA SER A 175 11.46 10.20 -20.83
C SER A 175 10.24 9.44 -20.27
N GLU A 176 10.12 9.36 -18.93
CA GLU A 176 8.94 8.80 -18.28
C GLU A 176 7.65 9.49 -18.72
N LYS A 177 7.68 10.83 -18.79
CA LYS A 177 6.55 11.65 -19.23
C LYS A 177 6.09 11.32 -20.64
N GLU A 178 7.03 11.24 -21.58
CA GLU A 178 6.74 10.88 -22.97
C GLU A 178 6.12 9.47 -23.08
N ILE A 179 6.62 8.51 -22.29
CA ILE A 179 6.06 7.16 -22.25
C ILE A 179 4.62 7.18 -21.73
N VAL A 180 4.35 7.93 -20.67
CA VAL A 180 3.00 8.04 -20.08
C VAL A 180 2.02 8.66 -21.08
N GLU A 181 2.41 9.74 -21.78
CA GLU A 181 1.57 10.38 -22.81
C GLU A 181 1.26 9.44 -23.97
N ARG A 182 2.27 8.75 -24.52
CA ARG A 182 2.09 7.78 -25.61
C ARG A 182 1.27 6.56 -25.20
N ALA A 183 1.49 6.04 -23.99
CA ALA A 183 0.71 4.94 -23.43
C ALA A 183 -0.77 5.35 -23.33
N LEU A 184 -1.06 6.55 -22.84
CA LEU A 184 -2.43 7.05 -22.72
C LEU A 184 -3.12 7.15 -24.08
N ILE A 185 -2.45 7.65 -25.11
CA ILE A 185 -2.96 7.70 -26.51
C ILE A 185 -3.30 6.28 -27.01
N SER A 186 -2.50 5.28 -26.62
CA SER A 186 -2.76 3.87 -26.98
C SER A 186 -3.80 3.18 -26.10
N GLY A 187 -4.46 3.91 -25.20
CA GLY A 187 -5.49 3.39 -24.29
C GLY A 187 -4.93 2.62 -23.08
N VAL A 188 -3.67 2.90 -22.68
CA VAL A 188 -3.05 2.29 -21.49
C VAL A 188 -2.64 3.37 -20.51
N ALA A 189 -3.33 3.46 -19.39
CA ALA A 189 -2.99 4.41 -18.33
C ALA A 189 -1.88 3.86 -17.43
N VAL A 190 -0.76 4.57 -17.37
CA VAL A 190 0.39 4.27 -16.51
C VAL A 190 0.81 5.55 -15.77
N LYS A 191 1.68 5.44 -14.77
CA LYS A 191 2.18 6.61 -14.02
C LYS A 191 3.69 6.68 -14.07
N GLU A 192 4.24 7.89 -14.01
CA GLU A 192 5.68 8.12 -13.83
C GLU A 192 6.14 7.60 -12.46
N SER A 193 7.34 7.01 -12.40
CA SER A 193 7.93 6.62 -11.12
C SER A 193 8.56 7.81 -10.38
N GLY A 194 9.12 8.74 -11.13
CA GLY A 194 9.84 9.91 -10.61
C GLY A 194 11.18 9.56 -9.97
N THR A 195 11.80 8.43 -10.33
CA THR A 195 13.04 7.97 -9.68
C THR A 195 14.32 8.54 -10.28
N GLY A 196 14.26 9.19 -11.44
CA GLY A 196 15.42 9.80 -12.12
C GLY A 196 16.57 8.85 -12.45
N LYS A 197 16.29 7.56 -12.66
CA LYS A 197 17.29 6.53 -12.96
C LYS A 197 17.76 6.60 -14.42
N LYS A 198 18.80 5.82 -14.74
CA LYS A 198 19.40 5.73 -16.10
C LYS A 198 18.35 5.39 -17.18
N TYR A 199 17.42 4.51 -16.85
CA TYR A 199 16.31 4.16 -17.72
C TYR A 199 14.98 4.64 -17.11
N PRO A 200 14.02 5.07 -17.97
CA PRO A 200 12.71 5.48 -17.50
C PRO A 200 11.99 4.33 -16.82
N GLN A 201 11.30 4.66 -15.74
CA GLN A 201 10.50 3.72 -14.98
C GLN A 201 9.04 4.18 -14.93
N ILE A 202 8.12 3.29 -15.18
CA ILE A 202 6.68 3.54 -15.05
C ILE A 202 6.06 2.60 -14.03
N LEU A 203 4.96 3.06 -13.44
CA LEU A 203 4.19 2.32 -12.47
C LEU A 203 2.91 1.78 -13.11
N LEU A 204 2.67 0.49 -12.91
CA LEU A 204 1.49 -0.22 -13.35
C LEU A 204 0.70 -0.71 -12.12
N LEU A 205 -0.63 -0.53 -12.18
CA LEU A 205 -1.55 -0.97 -11.14
C LEU A 205 -2.50 -2.00 -11.76
N CYS A 206 -2.59 -3.20 -11.16
CA CYS A 206 -3.40 -4.29 -11.70
C CYS A 206 -4.81 -4.37 -11.08
N SER A 207 -5.14 -3.53 -10.10
CA SER A 207 -6.33 -3.71 -9.26
C SER A 207 -7.66 -3.68 -10.05
N SER A 208 -7.83 -2.71 -10.95
CA SER A 208 -9.07 -2.48 -11.69
C SER A 208 -9.08 -3.05 -13.11
N VAL A 209 -7.99 -3.67 -13.56
CA VAL A 209 -7.88 -4.24 -14.91
C VAL A 209 -8.29 -5.71 -14.90
N ALA A 210 -9.09 -6.17 -15.85
CA ALA A 210 -9.42 -7.57 -16.01
C ALA A 210 -8.18 -8.38 -16.44
N SER A 211 -8.07 -9.63 -15.99
CA SER A 211 -6.83 -10.42 -16.23
C SER A 211 -6.61 -10.74 -17.72
N GLU A 212 -7.66 -10.89 -18.48
CA GLU A 212 -7.66 -11.10 -19.93
C GLU A 212 -7.11 -9.91 -20.72
N ASP A 213 -7.17 -8.71 -20.14
CA ASP A 213 -6.69 -7.47 -20.78
C ASP A 213 -5.18 -7.25 -20.59
N PHE A 214 -4.50 -8.01 -19.73
CA PHE A 214 -3.08 -7.76 -19.44
C PHE A 214 -2.18 -7.94 -20.66
N LEU A 215 -2.35 -9.00 -21.43
CA LEU A 215 -1.54 -9.24 -22.63
C LEU A 215 -1.85 -8.24 -23.76
N PRO A 216 -3.12 -7.96 -24.10
CA PRO A 216 -3.45 -6.87 -25.03
C PRO A 216 -2.92 -5.50 -24.60
N ALA A 217 -3.03 -5.14 -23.32
CA ALA A 217 -2.50 -3.87 -22.80
C ALA A 217 -0.98 -3.80 -22.87
N ALA A 218 -0.27 -4.90 -22.54
CA ALA A 218 1.18 -4.97 -22.65
C ALA A 218 1.65 -4.78 -24.10
N LYS A 219 0.94 -5.38 -25.08
CA LYS A 219 1.24 -5.22 -26.52
C LYS A 219 1.02 -3.78 -26.99
N ARG A 220 -0.08 -3.13 -26.59
CA ARG A 220 -0.33 -1.71 -26.89
C ARG A 220 0.73 -0.80 -26.28
N LEU A 221 1.08 -1.05 -25.00
CA LEU A 221 2.13 -0.31 -24.31
C LEU A 221 3.48 -0.45 -25.03
N TYR A 222 3.86 -1.64 -25.42
CA TYR A 222 5.08 -1.88 -26.17
C TYR A 222 5.09 -1.16 -27.53
N GLY A 223 4.00 -1.27 -28.29
CA GLY A 223 3.82 -0.59 -29.57
C GLY A 223 3.91 0.93 -29.44
N SER A 224 3.34 1.53 -28.38
CA SER A 224 3.41 2.97 -28.14
C SER A 224 4.84 3.46 -27.86
N ILE A 225 5.71 2.61 -27.31
CA ILE A 225 7.07 2.96 -26.94
C ILE A 225 8.07 2.65 -28.07
N PHE A 226 7.96 1.49 -28.73
CA PHE A 226 8.93 0.98 -29.69
C PHE A 226 8.40 0.95 -31.13
N GLY A 227 7.10 1.12 -31.34
CA GLY A 227 6.51 1.31 -32.67
C GLY A 227 6.92 2.68 -33.27
N ALA A 228 7.08 2.70 -34.59
CA ALA A 228 7.41 3.91 -35.34
C ALA A 228 6.29 4.94 -35.30
#